data_9573d55449bcfe8febd87c4e3b43bc53
#
_entry.id   9573d55449bcfe8febd87c4e3b43bc53
#
_cell.length_a   1.000
_cell.length_b   1.000
_cell.length_c   1.000
_cell.angle_alpha   90.00
_cell.angle_beta   90.00
_cell.angle_gamma   90.00
#
_symmetry.space_group_name_H-M   'P 1'
#
loop_
_entity.id
_entity.type
_entity.pdbx_description
1 polymer ?
#
loop_
_entity_poly.entity_id
_entity_poly.type
_entity_poly.pdbx_seq_one_letter_code
_entity_poly.pdbx_strand_id
1 'polypeptide(L)'
;MSTDDNSNNNSSIMVDASDLSMMQLSDSFFPTGMYSMSNGLEAIFYSGKKMKTEELRELIATLLQYQIGPADCTALGNAYEHASKFNLPELLEVDRAIFSMKLVQEIRDASIRSGTQLVRCIRSFSDNRILRQYDDAIRNGAAFGPYPVALAVAANAFLIPKRKAALIMLYSFSVSIVGAALRLGMLQHFDGQKVIDQLKPQILNVIKENISRPLEGMWQFAPSIDITQISHERMNSKMFIT
;
A
#
# COMPACT_ATOMS: atom_id res chain seq x y z
N MET A 1 37.24 18.14 42.00
CA MET A 1 36.66 16.77 41.91
C MET A 1 35.41 16.91 41.10
N SER A 2 35.56 16.83 39.81
CA SER A 2 34.45 16.87 38.82
C SER A 2 34.14 15.43 38.42
N THR A 3 32.92 15.03 38.65
CA THR A 3 32.37 13.76 38.14
C THR A 3 31.55 14.06 36.89
N ASP A 4 32.15 13.79 35.73
CA ASP A 4 31.48 13.79 34.46
C ASP A 4 30.53 12.56 34.40
N ASP A 5 29.24 12.81 34.56
CA ASP A 5 28.19 11.83 34.22
C ASP A 5 27.90 11.92 32.70
N ASN A 6 28.66 11.17 31.94
CA ASN A 6 28.46 10.92 30.53
C ASN A 6 27.44 9.76 30.40
N SER A 7 26.15 10.06 30.58
CA SER A 7 25.08 9.11 30.27
C SER A 7 24.97 8.93 28.76
N ASN A 8 25.76 7.98 28.24
CA ASN A 8 25.64 7.45 26.89
C ASN A 8 24.22 6.84 26.70
N ASN A 9 23.33 7.60 26.09
CA ASN A 9 22.07 7.12 25.57
C ASN A 9 22.33 6.23 24.32
N ASN A 10 22.96 5.07 24.50
CA ASN A 10 22.97 3.98 23.55
C ASN A 10 21.62 3.25 23.66
N SER A 11 20.56 3.82 23.07
CA SER A 11 19.41 3.02 22.69
C SER A 11 19.89 2.08 21.58
N SER A 12 20.42 0.91 21.96
CA SER A 12 20.68 -0.17 21.02
C SER A 12 19.36 -0.45 20.31
N ILE A 13 19.29 -0.11 19.02
CA ILE A 13 18.18 -0.48 18.15
C ILE A 13 18.24 -2.02 18.06
N MET A 14 17.48 -2.70 18.92
CA MET A 14 17.36 -4.14 18.87
C MET A 14 16.52 -4.48 17.63
N VAL A 15 17.13 -5.18 16.68
CA VAL A 15 16.41 -5.82 15.57
C VAL A 15 15.54 -6.93 16.16
N ASP A 16 14.25 -6.93 15.81
CA ASP A 16 13.30 -7.90 16.34
C ASP A 16 12.51 -8.62 15.22
N ALA A 17 11.64 -9.55 15.63
CA ALA A 17 10.82 -10.31 14.69
C ALA A 17 9.91 -9.44 13.84
N SER A 18 9.52 -8.24 14.31
CA SER A 18 8.69 -7.32 13.51
C SER A 18 9.44 -6.75 12.32
N ASP A 19 10.77 -6.59 12.42
CA ASP A 19 11.58 -6.14 11.29
C ASP A 19 11.67 -7.23 10.21
N LEU A 20 11.81 -8.50 10.58
CA LEU A 20 11.74 -9.61 9.64
C LEU A 20 10.35 -9.75 9.02
N SER A 21 9.29 -9.58 9.80
CA SER A 21 7.91 -9.59 9.30
C SER A 21 7.67 -8.42 8.34
N MET A 22 8.24 -7.25 8.61
CA MET A 22 8.19 -6.09 7.71
C MET A 22 8.88 -6.42 6.37
N MET A 23 10.06 -7.02 6.39
CA MET A 23 10.74 -7.45 5.17
C MET A 23 9.91 -8.49 4.40
N GLN A 24 9.36 -9.48 5.08
CA GLN A 24 8.51 -10.51 4.48
C GLN A 24 7.28 -9.92 3.79
N LEU A 25 6.57 -8.97 4.43
CA LEU A 25 5.38 -8.34 3.86
C LEU A 25 5.68 -7.36 2.73
N SER A 26 6.90 -6.82 2.66
CA SER A 26 7.34 -5.92 1.58
C SER A 26 7.97 -6.64 0.39
N ASP A 27 8.26 -7.92 0.51
CA ASP A 27 8.88 -8.71 -0.54
C ASP A 27 7.89 -8.95 -1.70
N SER A 28 8.37 -8.80 -2.93
CA SER A 28 7.59 -9.09 -4.15
C SER A 28 7.21 -10.56 -4.29
N PHE A 29 7.89 -11.46 -3.59
CA PHE A 29 7.55 -12.89 -3.49
C PHE A 29 6.33 -13.14 -2.59
N PHE A 30 5.95 -12.19 -1.71
CA PHE A 30 4.76 -12.37 -0.88
C PHE A 30 3.50 -12.40 -1.75
N PRO A 31 2.64 -13.42 -1.63
CA PRO A 31 1.60 -13.73 -2.62
C PRO A 31 0.35 -12.84 -2.52
N THR A 32 0.51 -11.51 -2.59
CA THR A 32 -0.61 -10.55 -2.62
C THR A 32 -1.15 -10.28 -4.02
N GLY A 33 -0.40 -10.63 -5.07
CA GLY A 33 -0.74 -10.33 -6.46
C GLY A 33 -0.44 -8.89 -6.90
N MET A 34 0.20 -8.07 -6.08
CA MET A 34 0.56 -6.69 -6.45
C MET A 34 1.54 -6.61 -7.62
N TYR A 35 2.34 -7.64 -7.84
CA TYR A 35 3.24 -7.74 -8.98
C TYR A 35 2.52 -7.63 -10.34
N SER A 36 1.27 -8.02 -10.43
CA SER A 36 0.45 -7.99 -11.67
C SER A 36 -0.32 -6.70 -11.87
N MET A 37 0.01 -5.63 -11.12
CA MET A 37 -0.65 -4.32 -11.22
C MET A 37 0.22 -3.31 -11.97
N SER A 38 -0.38 -2.57 -12.92
CA SER A 38 0.25 -1.44 -13.60
C SER A 38 -0.31 -0.09 -13.17
N ASN A 39 -1.46 -0.08 -12.50
CA ASN A 39 -2.19 1.12 -12.07
C ASN A 39 -2.45 2.12 -13.22
N GLY A 40 -2.79 1.61 -14.41
CA GLY A 40 -3.07 2.38 -15.61
C GLY A 40 -1.83 2.63 -16.49
N LEU A 41 -0.61 2.26 -16.06
CA LEU A 41 0.60 2.48 -16.86
C LEU A 41 0.55 1.73 -18.21
N GLU A 42 -0.05 0.54 -18.24
CA GLU A 42 -0.21 -0.23 -19.47
C GLU A 42 -1.07 0.51 -20.51
N ALA A 43 -2.14 1.18 -20.10
CA ALA A 43 -2.95 1.99 -21.01
C ALA A 43 -2.17 3.19 -21.57
N ILE A 44 -1.32 3.82 -20.75
CA ILE A 44 -0.42 4.89 -21.22
C ILE A 44 0.56 4.34 -22.26
N PHE A 45 1.14 3.18 -22.01
CA PHE A 45 2.08 2.54 -22.93
C PHE A 45 1.44 2.26 -24.30
N TYR A 46 0.26 1.64 -24.31
CA TYR A 46 -0.43 1.31 -25.56
C TYR A 46 -1.08 2.52 -26.25
N SER A 47 -1.23 3.67 -25.59
CA SER A 47 -1.62 4.91 -26.25
C SER A 47 -0.55 5.47 -27.19
N GLY A 48 0.65 4.86 -27.25
CA GLY A 48 1.78 5.29 -28.05
C GLY A 48 2.58 6.45 -27.44
N LYS A 49 2.23 6.89 -26.23
CA LYS A 49 2.99 7.92 -25.51
C LYS A 49 4.30 7.35 -24.99
N LYS A 50 5.42 7.79 -25.58
CA LYS A 50 6.74 7.50 -25.04
C LYS A 50 6.92 8.25 -23.72
N MET A 51 7.13 7.52 -22.64
CA MET A 51 7.35 8.09 -21.30
C MET A 51 8.83 7.99 -20.93
N LYS A 52 9.42 9.11 -20.53
CA LYS A 52 10.80 9.15 -20.01
C LYS A 52 10.82 8.70 -18.54
N THR A 53 11.99 8.32 -18.05
CA THR A 53 12.20 7.91 -16.65
C THR A 53 11.68 8.94 -15.65
N GLU A 54 11.90 10.23 -15.92
CA GLU A 54 11.43 11.32 -15.06
C GLU A 54 9.91 11.45 -15.06
N GLU A 55 9.26 11.29 -16.22
CA GLU A 55 7.79 11.32 -16.33
C GLU A 55 7.15 10.14 -15.57
N LEU A 56 7.80 8.96 -15.56
CA LEU A 56 7.37 7.83 -14.76
C LEU A 56 7.47 8.14 -13.25
N ARG A 57 8.59 8.76 -12.82
CA ARG A 57 8.76 9.21 -11.44
C ARG A 57 7.65 10.19 -11.03
N GLU A 58 7.35 11.17 -11.89
CA GLU A 58 6.30 12.15 -11.65
C GLU A 58 4.90 11.51 -11.61
N LEU A 59 4.62 10.53 -12.45
CA LEU A 59 3.37 9.76 -12.42
C LEU A 59 3.21 9.05 -11.07
N ILE A 60 4.25 8.34 -10.61
CA ILE A 60 4.21 7.65 -9.32
C ILE A 60 4.05 8.65 -8.17
N ALA A 61 4.80 9.76 -8.20
CA ALA A 61 4.68 10.82 -7.19
C ALA A 61 3.27 11.42 -7.14
N THR A 62 2.64 11.62 -8.28
CA THR A 62 1.25 12.11 -8.40
C THR A 62 0.26 11.10 -7.81
N LEU A 63 0.40 9.81 -8.13
CA LEU A 63 -0.41 8.74 -7.55
C LEU A 63 -0.27 8.71 -6.03
N LEU A 64 0.95 8.78 -5.52
CA LEU A 64 1.23 8.79 -4.09
C LEU A 64 0.60 10.01 -3.39
N GLN A 65 0.70 11.19 -4.00
CA GLN A 65 0.25 12.45 -3.39
C GLN A 65 -1.27 12.64 -3.45
N TYR A 66 -1.92 12.23 -4.53
CA TYR A 66 -3.32 12.60 -4.80
C TYR A 66 -4.30 11.42 -4.80
N GLN A 67 -3.81 10.19 -4.71
CA GLN A 67 -4.66 9.01 -4.68
C GLN A 67 -4.32 8.11 -3.48
N ILE A 68 -3.14 7.51 -3.43
CA ILE A 68 -2.78 6.50 -2.44
C ILE A 68 -2.54 7.10 -1.05
N GLY A 69 -1.89 8.27 -0.95
CA GLY A 69 -1.65 8.92 0.33
C GLY A 69 -2.93 9.32 1.04
N PRO A 70 -3.74 10.23 0.46
CA PRO A 70 -4.91 10.74 1.16
C PRO A 70 -6.06 9.73 1.29
N ALA A 71 -6.09 8.66 0.50
CA ALA A 71 -7.07 7.58 0.62
C ALA A 71 -6.50 6.37 1.36
N ASP A 72 -5.61 5.61 0.72
CA ASP A 72 -5.14 4.31 1.23
C ASP A 72 -4.30 4.45 2.52
N CYS A 73 -3.38 5.44 2.59
CA CYS A 73 -2.56 5.64 3.79
C CYS A 73 -3.41 6.14 4.97
N THR A 74 -4.42 6.98 4.72
CA THR A 74 -5.40 7.40 5.73
C THR A 74 -6.22 6.22 6.23
N ALA A 75 -6.74 5.38 5.31
CA ALA A 75 -7.48 4.18 5.68
C ALA A 75 -6.62 3.20 6.49
N LEU A 76 -5.36 2.96 6.07
CA LEU A 76 -4.42 2.12 6.81
C LEU A 76 -4.19 2.64 8.23
N GLY A 77 -3.99 3.95 8.39
CA GLY A 77 -3.76 4.56 9.69
C GLY A 77 -4.92 4.37 10.67
N ASN A 78 -6.15 4.62 10.21
CA ASN A 78 -7.37 4.44 11.01
C ASN A 78 -7.63 2.95 11.29
N ALA A 79 -7.52 2.09 10.30
CA ALA A 79 -7.68 0.64 10.47
C ALA A 79 -6.68 0.06 11.49
N TYR A 80 -5.43 0.54 11.49
CA TYR A 80 -4.42 0.12 12.45
C TYR A 80 -4.81 0.50 13.89
N GLU A 81 -5.31 1.73 14.10
CA GLU A 81 -5.76 2.18 15.43
C GLU A 81 -6.94 1.33 15.94
N HIS A 82 -7.91 1.01 15.08
CA HIS A 82 -9.05 0.18 15.46
C HIS A 82 -8.63 -1.28 15.68
N ALA A 83 -7.74 -1.81 14.87
CA ALA A 83 -7.19 -3.16 15.06
C ALA A 83 -6.43 -3.28 16.39
N SER A 84 -5.64 -2.27 16.78
CA SER A 84 -4.89 -2.27 18.03
C SER A 84 -5.77 -2.24 19.29
N LYS A 85 -6.99 -1.72 19.15
CA LYS A 85 -8.02 -1.67 20.21
C LYS A 85 -9.01 -2.85 20.14
N PHE A 86 -8.83 -3.79 19.22
CA PHE A 86 -9.77 -4.89 18.94
C PHE A 86 -11.20 -4.40 18.63
N ASN A 87 -11.33 -3.20 18.05
CA ASN A 87 -12.60 -2.57 17.72
C ASN A 87 -13.02 -2.94 16.29
N LEU A 88 -13.63 -4.12 16.15
CA LEU A 88 -14.07 -4.62 14.84
C LEU A 88 -15.14 -3.74 14.17
N PRO A 89 -16.19 -3.23 14.85
CA PRO A 89 -17.18 -2.38 14.20
C PRO A 89 -16.58 -1.18 13.47
N GLU A 90 -15.73 -0.41 14.14
CA GLU A 90 -15.05 0.75 13.54
C GLU A 90 -14.05 0.35 12.45
N LEU A 91 -13.38 -0.79 12.60
CA LEU A 91 -12.53 -1.34 11.55
C LEU A 91 -13.34 -1.61 10.27
N LEU A 92 -14.58 -2.12 10.39
CA LEU A 92 -15.47 -2.36 9.26
C LEU A 92 -16.00 -1.04 8.64
N GLU A 93 -16.10 0.04 9.41
CA GLU A 93 -16.39 1.38 8.85
C GLU A 93 -15.26 1.86 7.94
N VAL A 94 -14.01 1.71 8.38
CA VAL A 94 -12.85 2.04 7.53
C VAL A 94 -12.83 1.18 6.26
N ASP A 95 -13.13 -0.11 6.37
CA ASP A 95 -13.22 -1.05 5.24
C ASP A 95 -14.22 -0.56 4.19
N ARG A 96 -15.44 -0.23 4.61
CA ARG A 96 -16.50 0.31 3.74
C ARG A 96 -16.15 1.67 3.14
N ALA A 97 -15.54 2.54 3.93
CA ALA A 97 -15.17 3.88 3.49
C ALA A 97 -14.15 3.84 2.34
N ILE A 98 -13.05 3.10 2.49
CA ILE A 98 -12.03 3.00 1.44
C ILE A 98 -12.54 2.21 0.22
N PHE A 99 -13.40 1.20 0.41
CA PHE A 99 -14.05 0.50 -0.69
C PHE A 99 -14.87 1.48 -1.55
N SER A 100 -15.69 2.31 -0.92
CA SER A 100 -16.54 3.28 -1.60
C SER A 100 -15.76 4.42 -2.25
N MET A 101 -14.58 4.76 -1.71
CA MET A 101 -13.71 5.82 -2.23
C MET A 101 -13.09 5.43 -3.59
N LYS A 102 -12.81 4.15 -3.83
CA LYS A 102 -12.16 3.68 -5.08
C LYS A 102 -13.16 3.68 -6.23
N LEU A 103 -13.12 4.74 -7.07
CA LEU A 103 -14.07 4.95 -8.17
C LEU A 103 -13.89 3.95 -9.31
N VAL A 104 -12.64 3.66 -9.70
CA VAL A 104 -12.30 2.75 -10.80
C VAL A 104 -12.49 1.31 -10.33
N GLN A 105 -13.38 0.57 -10.99
CA GLN A 105 -13.77 -0.79 -10.57
C GLN A 105 -12.58 -1.75 -10.54
N GLU A 106 -11.76 -1.75 -11.59
CA GLU A 106 -10.59 -2.63 -11.70
C GLU A 106 -9.59 -2.40 -10.56
N ILE A 107 -9.35 -1.13 -10.18
CA ILE A 107 -8.49 -0.76 -9.04
C ILE A 107 -9.10 -1.21 -7.71
N ARG A 108 -10.40 -1.05 -7.55
CA ARG A 108 -11.14 -1.50 -6.35
C ARG A 108 -11.07 -3.02 -6.21
N ASP A 109 -11.37 -3.75 -7.27
CA ASP A 109 -11.37 -5.22 -7.28
C ASP A 109 -9.96 -5.78 -7.07
N ALA A 110 -8.93 -5.15 -7.62
CA ALA A 110 -7.54 -5.50 -7.39
C ALA A 110 -7.13 -5.29 -5.93
N SER A 111 -7.57 -4.19 -5.31
CA SER A 111 -7.32 -3.91 -3.88
C SER A 111 -7.96 -4.98 -2.99
N ILE A 112 -9.22 -5.35 -3.24
CA ILE A 112 -9.92 -6.43 -2.52
C ILE A 112 -9.19 -7.76 -2.68
N ARG A 113 -8.85 -8.12 -3.90
CA ARG A 113 -8.15 -9.37 -4.22
C ARG A 113 -6.83 -9.48 -3.47
N SER A 114 -6.03 -8.40 -3.49
CA SER A 114 -4.75 -8.37 -2.78
C SER A 114 -4.91 -8.40 -1.26
N GLY A 115 -5.88 -7.68 -0.73
CA GLY A 115 -6.12 -7.66 0.72
C GLY A 115 -6.67 -8.98 1.24
N THR A 116 -7.63 -9.59 0.55
CA THR A 116 -8.16 -10.91 0.94
C THR A 116 -7.11 -12.00 0.82
N GLN A 117 -6.25 -11.95 -0.21
CA GLN A 117 -5.15 -12.89 -0.35
C GLN A 117 -4.09 -12.70 0.75
N LEU A 118 -3.78 -11.47 1.13
CA LEU A 118 -2.90 -11.15 2.26
C LEU A 118 -3.42 -11.78 3.56
N VAL A 119 -4.69 -11.55 3.90
CA VAL A 119 -5.32 -12.11 5.11
C VAL A 119 -5.27 -13.64 5.08
N ARG A 120 -5.66 -14.29 3.97
CA ARG A 120 -5.63 -15.75 3.82
C ARG A 120 -4.22 -16.32 4.01
N CYS A 121 -3.22 -15.70 3.39
CA CYS A 121 -1.84 -16.14 3.50
C CYS A 121 -1.38 -16.11 4.96
N ILE A 122 -1.58 -14.98 5.64
CA ILE A 122 -1.14 -14.82 7.03
C ILE A 122 -1.92 -15.74 7.97
N ARG A 123 -3.21 -15.95 7.75
CA ARG A 123 -4.04 -16.90 8.54
C ARG A 123 -3.53 -18.34 8.47
N SER A 124 -2.77 -18.70 7.44
CA SER A 124 -2.20 -20.06 7.35
C SER A 124 -1.08 -20.34 8.35
N PHE A 125 -0.45 -19.31 8.92
CA PHE A 125 0.66 -19.44 9.86
C PHE A 125 0.59 -18.51 11.08
N SER A 126 -0.47 -17.69 11.22
CA SER A 126 -0.70 -16.81 12.37
C SER A 126 -2.14 -16.88 12.85
N ASP A 127 -2.32 -17.00 14.16
CA ASP A 127 -3.66 -17.05 14.82
C ASP A 127 -3.86 -15.85 15.74
N ASN A 128 -3.71 -14.64 15.20
CA ASN A 128 -4.02 -13.41 15.95
C ASN A 128 -5.54 -13.17 16.00
N ARG A 129 -6.05 -12.68 17.14
CA ARG A 129 -7.48 -12.49 17.39
C ARG A 129 -8.14 -11.54 16.39
N ILE A 130 -7.61 -10.32 16.19
CA ILE A 130 -8.24 -9.34 15.30
C ILE A 130 -8.14 -9.77 13.83
N LEU A 131 -7.05 -10.41 13.46
CA LEU A 131 -6.88 -10.98 12.11
C LEU A 131 -7.92 -12.06 11.82
N ARG A 132 -8.21 -12.95 12.79
CA ARG A 132 -9.27 -13.96 12.68
C ARG A 132 -10.64 -13.32 12.52
N GLN A 133 -10.98 -12.37 13.40
CA GLN A 133 -12.27 -11.68 13.33
C GLN A 133 -12.48 -10.95 12.01
N TYR A 134 -11.42 -10.35 11.46
CA TYR A 134 -11.49 -9.68 10.16
C TYR A 134 -11.60 -10.67 9.00
N ASP A 135 -10.87 -11.80 9.03
CA ASP A 135 -11.01 -12.89 8.06
C ASP A 135 -12.45 -13.46 8.05
N ASP A 136 -13.03 -13.69 9.22
CA ASP A 136 -14.41 -14.14 9.37
C ASP A 136 -15.40 -13.11 8.79
N ALA A 137 -15.17 -11.80 9.03
CA ALA A 137 -15.98 -10.74 8.46
C ALA A 137 -15.91 -10.69 6.93
N ILE A 138 -14.73 -10.92 6.35
CA ILE A 138 -14.58 -11.02 4.89
C ILE A 138 -15.34 -12.24 4.36
N ARG A 139 -15.20 -13.41 4.98
CA ARG A 139 -15.83 -14.64 4.54
C ARG A 139 -17.36 -14.62 4.59
N ASN A 140 -17.93 -13.93 5.56
CA ASN A 140 -19.38 -13.80 5.70
C ASN A 140 -19.98 -12.58 4.98
N GLY A 141 -19.15 -11.81 4.25
CA GLY A 141 -19.58 -10.64 3.47
C GLY A 141 -19.82 -9.37 4.28
N ALA A 142 -19.42 -9.32 5.55
CA ALA A 142 -19.51 -8.12 6.39
C ALA A 142 -18.36 -7.11 6.12
N ALA A 143 -17.27 -7.56 5.53
CA ALA A 143 -16.12 -6.76 5.08
C ALA A 143 -15.78 -7.05 3.62
N PHE A 144 -15.22 -6.07 2.93
CA PHE A 144 -14.72 -6.21 1.55
C PHE A 144 -13.27 -6.73 1.50
N GLY A 145 -12.46 -6.40 2.49
CA GLY A 145 -11.07 -6.78 2.56
C GLY A 145 -10.11 -5.98 1.69
N PRO A 146 -10.25 -4.65 1.53
CA PRO A 146 -9.32 -3.86 0.73
C PRO A 146 -7.91 -3.87 1.31
N TYR A 147 -6.90 -3.81 0.43
CA TYR A 147 -5.49 -3.99 0.78
C TYR A 147 -4.98 -3.12 1.94
N PRO A 148 -5.27 -1.79 2.01
CA PRO A 148 -4.77 -0.96 3.11
C PRO A 148 -5.31 -1.40 4.47
N VAL A 149 -6.57 -1.84 4.57
CA VAL A 149 -7.17 -2.33 5.82
C VAL A 149 -6.59 -3.71 6.18
N ALA A 150 -6.51 -4.60 5.21
CA ALA A 150 -5.89 -5.93 5.39
C ALA A 150 -4.44 -5.82 5.88
N LEU A 151 -3.65 -4.91 5.27
CA LEU A 151 -2.26 -4.67 5.68
C LEU A 151 -2.17 -4.07 7.09
N ALA A 152 -3.09 -3.16 7.45
CA ALA A 152 -3.14 -2.60 8.81
C ALA A 152 -3.37 -3.69 9.88
N VAL A 153 -4.33 -4.58 9.62
CA VAL A 153 -4.64 -5.71 10.51
C VAL A 153 -3.45 -6.69 10.59
N ALA A 154 -2.83 -7.00 9.45
CA ALA A 154 -1.64 -7.84 9.37
C ALA A 154 -0.44 -7.24 10.13
N ALA A 155 -0.17 -5.97 9.90
CA ALA A 155 0.92 -5.25 10.59
C ALA A 155 0.71 -5.20 12.10
N ASN A 156 -0.54 -4.97 12.55
CA ASN A 156 -0.88 -5.03 13.97
C ASN A 156 -0.63 -6.43 14.54
N ALA A 157 -1.02 -7.49 13.83
CA ALA A 157 -0.81 -8.87 14.27
C ALA A 157 0.68 -9.24 14.42
N PHE A 158 1.56 -8.63 13.64
CA PHE A 158 3.01 -8.82 13.70
C PHE A 158 3.75 -7.75 14.50
N LEU A 159 3.03 -6.89 15.22
CA LEU A 159 3.60 -5.79 16.01
C LEU A 159 4.45 -4.81 15.18
N ILE A 160 4.21 -4.74 13.88
CA ILE A 160 4.87 -3.78 12.99
C ILE A 160 4.26 -2.40 13.28
N PRO A 161 5.06 -1.38 13.61
CA PRO A 161 4.55 -0.04 13.90
C PRO A 161 3.75 0.56 12.73
N LYS A 162 2.68 1.28 13.04
CA LYS A 162 1.77 1.91 12.06
C LYS A 162 2.49 2.63 10.90
N ARG A 163 3.53 3.42 11.21
CA ARG A 163 4.31 4.13 10.18
C ARG A 163 5.13 3.19 9.30
N LYS A 164 5.64 2.08 9.85
CA LYS A 164 6.33 1.05 9.07
C LYS A 164 5.36 0.29 8.16
N ALA A 165 4.11 0.05 8.60
CA ALA A 165 3.07 -0.53 7.75
C ALA A 165 2.75 0.37 6.54
N ALA A 166 2.62 1.68 6.74
CA ALA A 166 2.46 2.63 5.65
C ALA A 166 3.68 2.66 4.71
N LEU A 167 4.89 2.52 5.24
CA LEU A 167 6.12 2.42 4.44
C LEU A 167 6.09 1.18 3.54
N ILE A 168 5.70 0.00 4.08
CA ILE A 168 5.49 -1.21 3.27
C ILE A 168 4.55 -0.91 2.11
N MET A 169 3.38 -0.35 2.38
CA MET A 169 2.35 -0.10 1.37
C MET A 169 2.84 0.82 0.25
N LEU A 170 3.36 2.00 0.60
CA LEU A 170 3.75 3.01 -0.39
C LEU A 170 4.99 2.60 -1.18
N TYR A 171 5.94 1.94 -0.52
CA TYR A 171 7.13 1.40 -1.17
C TYR A 171 6.76 0.28 -2.15
N SER A 172 6.00 -0.73 -1.71
CA SER A 172 5.57 -1.84 -2.57
C SER A 172 4.71 -1.36 -3.74
N PHE A 173 3.85 -0.36 -3.53
CA PHE A 173 3.09 0.29 -4.60
C PHE A 173 4.02 0.92 -5.65
N SER A 174 5.03 1.68 -5.22
CA SER A 174 6.00 2.30 -6.13
C SER A 174 6.81 1.25 -6.90
N VAL A 175 7.27 0.20 -6.21
CA VAL A 175 8.00 -0.93 -6.82
C VAL A 175 7.14 -1.67 -7.83
N SER A 176 5.83 -1.84 -7.58
CA SER A 176 4.94 -2.54 -8.51
C SER A 176 4.82 -1.80 -9.84
N ILE A 177 4.70 -0.46 -9.82
CA ILE A 177 4.62 0.36 -11.04
C ILE A 177 5.96 0.38 -11.79
N VAL A 178 7.09 0.52 -11.08
CA VAL A 178 8.43 0.41 -11.70
C VAL A 178 8.62 -0.98 -12.32
N GLY A 179 8.19 -2.03 -11.64
CA GLY A 179 8.20 -3.40 -12.14
C GLY A 179 7.32 -3.58 -13.39
N ALA A 180 6.16 -2.93 -13.45
CA ALA A 180 5.31 -2.90 -14.64
C ALA A 180 6.02 -2.18 -15.81
N ALA A 181 6.65 -1.03 -15.56
CA ALA A 181 7.41 -0.29 -16.56
C ALA A 181 8.60 -1.10 -17.13
N LEU A 182 9.29 -1.87 -16.28
CA LEU A 182 10.35 -2.78 -16.73
C LEU A 182 9.79 -3.87 -17.65
N ARG A 183 8.69 -4.50 -17.29
CA ARG A 183 8.06 -5.56 -18.11
C ARG A 183 7.49 -5.06 -19.43
N LEU A 184 7.02 -3.81 -19.47
CA LEU A 184 6.60 -3.12 -20.69
C LEU A 184 7.79 -2.64 -21.55
N GLY A 185 9.04 -2.79 -21.09
CA GLY A 185 10.23 -2.33 -21.80
C GLY A 185 10.38 -0.80 -21.86
N MET A 186 9.72 -0.08 -20.95
CA MET A 186 9.75 1.39 -20.89
C MET A 186 11.05 1.93 -20.30
N LEU A 187 11.74 1.16 -19.46
CA LEU A 187 13.01 1.54 -18.82
C LEU A 187 13.89 0.33 -18.53
N GLN A 188 15.15 0.58 -18.17
CA GLN A 188 16.12 -0.44 -17.76
C GLN A 188 16.17 -0.58 -16.24
N HIS A 189 16.71 -1.71 -15.75
CA HIS A 189 16.77 -2.00 -14.31
C HIS A 189 17.44 -0.90 -13.47
N PHE A 190 18.56 -0.33 -13.97
CA PHE A 190 19.26 0.75 -13.25
C PHE A 190 18.43 2.03 -13.16
N ASP A 191 17.65 2.34 -14.19
CA ASP A 191 16.77 3.50 -14.16
C ASP A 191 15.60 3.29 -13.21
N GLY A 192 15.07 2.06 -13.16
CA GLY A 192 14.07 1.68 -12.16
C GLY A 192 14.56 1.89 -10.72
N GLN A 193 15.80 1.51 -10.41
CA GLN A 193 16.38 1.74 -9.09
C GLN A 193 16.56 3.22 -8.76
N LYS A 194 16.96 4.05 -9.76
CA LYS A 194 17.04 5.50 -9.58
C LYS A 194 15.68 6.12 -9.27
N VAL A 195 14.60 5.70 -9.99
CA VAL A 195 13.24 6.16 -9.73
C VAL A 195 12.83 5.84 -8.29
N ILE A 196 13.04 4.60 -7.82
CA ILE A 196 12.70 4.20 -6.46
C ILE A 196 13.49 5.03 -5.43
N ASP A 197 14.78 5.25 -5.66
CA ASP A 197 15.62 6.06 -4.76
C ASP A 197 15.12 7.50 -4.66
N GLN A 198 14.80 8.12 -5.79
CA GLN A 198 14.29 9.48 -5.87
C GLN A 198 12.89 9.65 -5.24
N LEU A 199 12.07 8.60 -5.17
CA LEU A 199 10.75 8.63 -4.54
C LEU A 199 10.78 8.55 -3.01
N LYS A 200 11.88 8.16 -2.38
CA LYS A 200 11.98 8.01 -0.92
C LYS A 200 11.53 9.25 -0.13
N PRO A 201 11.99 10.48 -0.45
CA PRO A 201 11.54 11.67 0.26
C PRO A 201 10.02 11.90 0.14
N GLN A 202 9.47 11.66 -1.07
CA GLN A 202 8.03 11.79 -1.33
C GLN A 202 7.22 10.77 -0.50
N ILE A 203 7.65 9.52 -0.46
CA ILE A 203 7.00 8.47 0.34
C ILE A 203 6.96 8.88 1.82
N LEU A 204 8.08 9.35 2.38
CA LEU A 204 8.14 9.78 3.77
C LEU A 204 7.23 10.98 4.06
N ASN A 205 7.16 11.94 3.14
CA ASN A 205 6.27 13.10 3.27
C ASN A 205 4.79 12.67 3.23
N VAL A 206 4.40 11.82 2.29
CA VAL A 206 3.04 11.27 2.16
C VAL A 206 2.61 10.54 3.43
N ILE A 207 3.49 9.74 4.03
CA ILE A 207 3.22 9.09 5.33
C ILE A 207 2.97 10.14 6.41
N LYS A 208 3.85 11.13 6.52
CA LYS A 208 3.76 12.19 7.53
C LYS A 208 2.42 12.93 7.45
N GLU A 209 1.95 13.23 6.25
CA GLU A 209 0.74 14.01 6.02
C GLU A 209 -0.55 13.21 6.25
N ASN A 210 -0.54 11.89 6.00
CA ASN A 210 -1.78 11.13 5.87
C ASN A 210 -1.99 10.05 6.94
N ILE A 211 -0.94 9.49 7.55
CA ILE A 211 -1.06 8.32 8.44
C ILE A 211 -1.88 8.57 9.72
N SER A 212 -2.01 9.82 10.12
CA SER A 212 -2.80 10.25 11.29
C SER A 212 -3.99 11.12 10.92
N ARG A 213 -4.32 11.20 9.62
CA ARG A 213 -5.51 11.92 9.14
C ARG A 213 -6.76 11.18 9.62
N PRO A 214 -7.80 11.88 10.15
CA PRO A 214 -9.06 11.25 10.51
C PRO A 214 -9.77 10.69 9.28
N LEU A 215 -10.64 9.70 9.49
CA LEU A 215 -11.33 8.99 8.39
C LEU A 215 -12.18 9.95 7.54
N GLU A 216 -12.85 10.92 8.17
CA GLU A 216 -13.68 11.93 7.52
C GLU A 216 -12.87 12.88 6.63
N GLY A 217 -11.57 12.98 6.88
CA GLY A 217 -10.62 13.73 6.06
C GLY A 217 -10.02 12.93 4.91
N MET A 218 -10.47 11.69 4.69
CA MET A 218 -10.02 10.84 3.58
C MET A 218 -10.54 11.39 2.25
N TRP A 219 -9.68 11.43 1.23
CA TRP A 219 -10.03 11.89 -0.11
C TRP A 219 -9.12 11.28 -1.16
N GLN A 220 -9.53 11.35 -2.44
CA GLN A 220 -8.65 11.16 -3.60
C GLN A 220 -9.10 12.09 -4.71
N PHE A 221 -8.14 12.59 -5.50
CA PHE A 221 -8.44 13.44 -6.65
C PHE A 221 -7.32 13.37 -7.70
N ALA A 222 -7.46 12.48 -8.67
CA ALA A 222 -6.52 12.30 -9.76
C ALA A 222 -7.24 12.03 -11.09
N PRO A 223 -8.11 12.95 -11.58
CA PRO A 223 -9.05 12.64 -12.67
C PRO A 223 -8.40 12.19 -13.97
N SER A 224 -7.24 12.73 -14.34
CA SER A 224 -6.51 12.27 -15.54
C SER A 224 -6.01 10.83 -15.40
N ILE A 225 -5.63 10.43 -14.19
CA ILE A 225 -5.19 9.07 -13.88
C ILE A 225 -6.41 8.15 -13.83
N ASP A 226 -7.51 8.57 -13.19
CA ASP A 226 -8.75 7.81 -13.14
C ASP A 226 -9.27 7.49 -14.56
N ILE A 227 -9.24 8.48 -15.48
CA ILE A 227 -9.60 8.28 -16.90
C ILE A 227 -8.68 7.24 -17.56
N THR A 228 -7.38 7.28 -17.26
CA THR A 228 -6.41 6.32 -17.80
C THR A 228 -6.68 4.91 -17.27
N GLN A 229 -6.97 4.79 -15.98
CA GLN A 229 -7.32 3.52 -15.35
C GLN A 229 -8.64 2.95 -15.90
N ILE A 230 -9.66 3.81 -16.11
CA ILE A 230 -10.92 3.41 -16.79
C ILE A 230 -10.66 2.99 -18.24
N SER A 231 -9.72 3.64 -18.93
CA SER A 231 -9.34 3.23 -20.29
C SER A 231 -8.69 1.85 -20.31
N HIS A 232 -7.92 1.52 -19.27
CA HIS A 232 -7.34 0.18 -19.09
C HIS A 232 -8.44 -0.89 -18.93
N GLU A 233 -9.52 -0.61 -18.20
CA GLU A 233 -10.65 -1.55 -18.05
C GLU A 233 -11.26 -1.98 -19.40
N ARG A 234 -11.21 -1.10 -20.41
CA ARG A 234 -11.79 -1.32 -21.75
C ARG A 234 -10.84 -1.94 -22.76
N MET A 235 -9.60 -2.21 -22.39
CA MET A 235 -8.64 -2.85 -23.30
C MET A 235 -9.01 -4.31 -23.56
N ASN A 236 -8.95 -4.72 -24.83
CA ASN A 236 -9.27 -6.09 -25.24
C ASN A 236 -8.19 -7.12 -24.86
N SER A 237 -6.94 -6.69 -24.72
CA SER A 237 -5.82 -7.53 -24.33
C SER A 237 -5.00 -6.80 -23.28
N LYS A 238 -4.68 -7.48 -22.19
CA LYS A 238 -3.99 -6.93 -21.02
C LYS A 238 -2.91 -7.86 -20.54
N MET A 239 -1.74 -7.30 -20.24
CA MET A 239 -0.66 -8.01 -19.54
C MET A 239 -0.84 -7.93 -18.02
N PHE A 240 -1.48 -6.84 -17.55
CA PHE A 240 -1.69 -6.54 -16.14
C PHE A 240 -3.17 -6.62 -15.75
N ILE A 241 -3.41 -6.68 -14.46
CA ILE A 241 -4.76 -6.75 -13.89
C ILE A 241 -5.36 -5.33 -13.76
N THR A 242 -4.49 -4.30 -13.65
CA THR A 242 -4.90 -2.88 -13.52
C THR A 242 -4.02 -1.98 -14.35
#